data_2f765e2e4afb933e9d18027ece592bcf
#
_entry.id   2f765e2e4afb933e9d18027ece592bcf
#
_cell.length_a   1.000
_cell.length_b   1.000
_cell.length_c   1.000
_cell.angle_alpha   90.00
_cell.angle_beta   90.00
_cell.angle_gamma   90.00
#
_symmetry.space_group_name_H-M   'P 1'
#
loop_
_entity.id
_entity.type
_entity.pdbx_description
1 polymer ?
#
loop_
_entity_poly.entity_id
_entity_poly.type
_entity_poly.pdbx_seq_one_letter_code
_entity_poly.pdbx_strand_id
1 'polypeptide(L)'
;MAQIARNPWSVLLAGIFALVAVSSATAQTLKSSIEQMSGWSSCSVCAGAGGAGASAPHSSTLVSSPTLSGSSRKFHLGGSTPYSAALWWKQLGANNSKTHFVYDVYFYLKTPSYAQALEFDVNQSNGSRKFIFGTECNIKAGHVWDVYDPRGGAWRSTGISCGQPSAFKWHHIHWEFYRDSAKVHYASFTFDGVKHYVNRSYYARSAGAKEINVAFQMDGDKYQHDYDTWVDKVSLKYW
;
A
#
# COMPACT_ATOMS: atom_id res chain seq x y z
N MET A 1 62.92 59.67 -36.42
CA MET A 1 63.00 58.97 -35.13
C MET A 1 61.60 58.55 -34.76
N ALA A 2 61.26 57.26 -34.96
CA ALA A 2 59.96 56.74 -34.71
C ALA A 2 60.02 55.80 -33.47
N GLN A 3 59.25 56.14 -32.45
CA GLN A 3 59.11 55.25 -31.27
C GLN A 3 57.95 54.28 -31.47
N ILE A 4 58.27 53.01 -31.34
CA ILE A 4 57.29 51.87 -31.42
C ILE A 4 56.68 51.67 -30.03
N ALA A 5 55.38 51.88 -29.92
CA ALA A 5 54.59 51.52 -28.73
C ALA A 5 54.30 50.01 -28.68
N ARG A 6 54.68 49.37 -27.59
CA ARG A 6 54.36 47.97 -27.29
C ARG A 6 53.01 47.92 -26.59
N ASN A 7 52.06 47.16 -27.17
CA ASN A 7 50.82 46.78 -26.51
C ASN A 7 51.03 45.52 -25.56
N PRO A 8 50.60 45.54 -24.32
CA PRO A 8 50.56 44.32 -23.51
C PRO A 8 49.23 43.60 -23.74
N TRP A 9 49.31 42.35 -24.15
CA TRP A 9 48.18 41.45 -24.26
C TRP A 9 47.77 41.00 -22.88
N SER A 10 46.57 41.40 -22.42
CA SER A 10 45.94 40.89 -21.22
C SER A 10 45.21 39.62 -21.56
N VAL A 11 45.73 38.46 -21.11
CA VAL A 11 45.06 37.15 -21.20
C VAL A 11 44.09 37.08 -20.05
N LEU A 12 42.79 37.18 -20.34
CA LEU A 12 41.71 36.90 -19.41
C LEU A 12 41.52 35.38 -19.36
N LEU A 13 41.95 34.74 -18.27
CA LEU A 13 41.60 33.36 -17.93
C LEU A 13 40.15 33.33 -17.40
N ALA A 14 39.22 32.91 -18.25
CA ALA A 14 37.84 32.60 -17.83
C ALA A 14 37.84 31.25 -17.12
N GLY A 15 37.78 31.24 -15.80
CA GLY A 15 37.58 30.05 -15.00
C GLY A 15 36.16 29.49 -15.17
N ILE A 16 36.03 28.36 -15.81
CA ILE A 16 34.77 27.64 -15.89
C ILE A 16 34.56 26.91 -14.56
N PHE A 17 33.72 27.46 -13.69
CA PHE A 17 33.21 26.73 -12.52
C PHE A 17 32.15 25.74 -12.97
N ALA A 18 32.51 24.46 -13.08
CA ALA A 18 31.57 23.38 -13.25
C ALA A 18 30.80 23.18 -11.93
N LEU A 19 29.55 23.63 -11.87
CA LEU A 19 28.63 23.24 -10.78
C LEU A 19 28.32 21.78 -10.91
N VAL A 20 28.93 20.94 -10.07
CA VAL A 20 28.53 19.53 -9.90
C VAL A 20 27.26 19.56 -9.08
N ALA A 21 26.11 19.37 -9.73
CA ALA A 21 24.83 19.15 -9.05
C ALA A 21 24.89 17.76 -8.37
N VAL A 22 25.17 17.73 -7.07
CA VAL A 22 25.04 16.53 -6.26
C VAL A 22 23.55 16.27 -6.07
N SER A 23 22.97 15.38 -6.87
CA SER A 23 21.63 14.87 -6.62
C SER A 23 21.69 14.01 -5.36
N SER A 24 21.14 14.50 -4.26
CA SER A 24 20.96 13.72 -3.03
C SER A 24 19.97 12.59 -3.34
N ALA A 25 20.48 11.38 -3.56
CA ALA A 25 19.66 10.20 -3.61
C ALA A 25 18.99 10.04 -2.23
N THR A 26 17.67 10.19 -2.16
CA THR A 26 16.94 9.95 -0.91
C THR A 26 17.09 8.49 -0.54
N ALA A 27 17.65 8.22 0.66
CA ALA A 27 17.88 6.86 1.14
C ALA A 27 16.55 6.09 1.18
N GLN A 28 16.49 4.99 0.44
CA GLN A 28 15.33 4.09 0.42
C GLN A 28 15.36 3.19 1.65
N THR A 29 14.20 2.96 2.25
CA THR A 29 14.02 2.00 3.33
C THR A 29 13.18 0.83 2.81
N LEU A 30 13.65 -0.40 3.03
CA LEU A 30 12.90 -1.62 2.74
C LEU A 30 12.54 -2.32 4.05
N LYS A 31 11.27 -2.61 4.25
CA LYS A 31 10.76 -3.56 5.23
C LYS A 31 10.30 -4.79 4.47
N SER A 32 10.83 -5.96 4.79
CA SER A 32 10.50 -7.24 4.14
C SER A 32 10.01 -8.24 5.17
N SER A 33 9.37 -9.31 4.69
CA SER A 33 8.77 -10.37 5.53
C SER A 33 7.88 -9.80 6.63
N ILE A 34 7.08 -8.77 6.28
CA ILE A 34 6.24 -8.05 7.24
C ILE A 34 5.19 -9.00 7.83
N GLU A 35 4.69 -9.96 7.07
CA GLU A 35 3.76 -10.99 7.48
C GLU A 35 4.31 -11.85 8.64
N GLN A 36 5.63 -12.01 8.71
CA GLN A 36 6.30 -12.81 9.75
C GLN A 36 6.57 -12.01 11.04
N MET A 37 6.46 -10.69 11.00
CA MET A 37 6.69 -9.85 12.18
C MET A 37 5.64 -10.12 13.26
N SER A 38 6.07 -10.12 14.54
CA SER A 38 5.16 -10.15 15.68
C SER A 38 4.42 -8.82 15.87
N GLY A 39 3.39 -8.80 16.73
CA GLY A 39 2.69 -7.56 17.10
C GLY A 39 1.82 -6.99 15.97
N TRP A 40 1.13 -7.84 15.23
CA TRP A 40 -0.03 -7.45 14.44
C TRP A 40 -1.19 -7.12 15.37
N SER A 41 -1.86 -6.02 15.13
CA SER A 41 -3.11 -5.64 15.79
C SER A 41 -4.29 -6.01 14.92
N SER A 42 -5.47 -6.12 15.49
CA SER A 42 -6.71 -6.41 14.74
C SER A 42 -7.93 -5.77 15.35
N CYS A 43 -8.96 -5.62 14.54
CA CYS A 43 -10.26 -5.10 14.94
C CYS A 43 -11.34 -5.53 13.92
N SER A 44 -12.47 -6.03 14.37
CA SER A 44 -13.60 -6.29 13.49
C SER A 44 -14.53 -5.08 13.38
N VAL A 45 -14.83 -4.40 14.48
CA VAL A 45 -15.78 -3.27 14.51
C VAL A 45 -15.26 -2.03 13.78
N CYS A 46 -13.95 -1.86 13.69
CA CYS A 46 -13.31 -0.71 13.04
C CYS A 46 -13.01 -0.93 11.55
N ALA A 47 -13.28 -2.10 11.02
CA ALA A 47 -12.99 -2.44 9.61
C ALA A 47 -13.82 -1.63 8.60
N GLY A 48 -14.99 -1.13 9.00
CA GLY A 48 -15.71 -0.11 8.24
C GLY A 48 -16.36 -0.56 6.92
N ALA A 49 -16.06 -1.75 6.47
CA ALA A 49 -16.56 -2.27 5.22
C ALA A 49 -17.96 -2.83 5.39
N GLY A 50 -18.98 -2.12 5.00
CA GLY A 50 -20.33 -2.61 4.71
C GLY A 50 -21.03 -3.47 5.77
N GLY A 51 -20.30 -3.98 6.70
CA GLY A 51 -20.79 -4.73 7.85
C GLY A 51 -21.43 -3.77 8.84
N ALA A 52 -22.49 -4.21 9.50
CA ALA A 52 -23.25 -3.43 10.47
C ALA A 52 -22.46 -3.11 11.76
N GLY A 53 -21.15 -3.08 11.74
CA GLY A 53 -20.29 -2.88 12.90
C GLY A 53 -20.35 -4.04 13.90
N ALA A 54 -20.88 -5.18 13.50
CA ALA A 54 -20.96 -6.34 14.35
C ALA A 54 -19.59 -6.97 14.56
N SER A 55 -19.33 -7.42 15.78
CA SER A 55 -18.11 -8.16 16.09
C SER A 55 -18.10 -9.49 15.33
N ALA A 56 -17.02 -9.73 14.60
CA ALA A 56 -16.78 -10.98 13.90
C ALA A 56 -15.64 -11.76 14.57
N PRO A 57 -15.76 -13.07 14.79
CA PRO A 57 -14.64 -13.92 15.14
C PRO A 57 -13.53 -13.77 14.11
N HIS A 58 -12.32 -13.46 14.54
CA HIS A 58 -11.19 -13.28 13.65
C HIS A 58 -9.87 -13.57 14.35
N SER A 59 -8.92 -14.05 13.57
CA SER A 59 -7.59 -14.36 14.11
C SER A 59 -6.51 -14.23 13.04
N SER A 60 -5.26 -14.16 13.46
CA SER A 60 -4.12 -14.35 12.57
C SER A 60 -3.02 -15.16 13.22
N THR A 61 -2.39 -16.04 12.45
CA THR A 61 -1.31 -16.90 12.93
C THR A 61 -0.29 -17.17 11.82
N LEU A 62 0.97 -17.40 12.21
CA LEU A 62 1.99 -17.88 11.28
C LEU A 62 1.80 -19.36 11.07
N VAL A 63 1.90 -19.81 9.81
CA VAL A 63 1.80 -21.20 9.40
C VAL A 63 2.89 -21.55 8.39
N SER A 64 3.27 -22.81 8.34
CA SER A 64 4.29 -23.32 7.39
C SER A 64 3.71 -23.79 6.06
N SER A 65 2.37 -23.78 5.89
CA SER A 65 1.71 -24.18 4.65
C SER A 65 0.29 -23.59 4.54
N PRO A 66 -0.12 -23.10 3.33
CA PRO A 66 0.74 -22.84 2.16
C PRO A 66 1.71 -21.68 2.40
N THR A 67 2.89 -21.71 1.80
CA THR A 67 3.89 -20.66 1.93
C THR A 67 4.78 -20.58 0.68
N LEU A 68 5.37 -19.39 0.42
CA LEU A 68 6.37 -19.12 -0.60
C LEU A 68 7.76 -18.85 -0.01
N SER A 69 7.83 -18.53 1.30
CA SER A 69 9.07 -18.07 1.95
C SER A 69 9.39 -18.79 3.27
N GLY A 70 8.80 -19.97 3.50
CA GLY A 70 8.97 -20.78 4.72
C GLY A 70 7.86 -20.55 5.75
N SER A 71 7.28 -19.37 5.86
CA SER A 71 6.10 -19.09 6.69
C SER A 71 5.24 -18.01 6.06
N SER A 72 3.95 -18.24 6.04
CA SER A 72 2.94 -17.24 5.66
C SER A 72 2.08 -16.86 6.85
N ARG A 73 1.42 -15.70 6.81
CA ARG A 73 0.43 -15.34 7.81
C ARG A 73 -0.96 -15.71 7.29
N LYS A 74 -1.59 -16.63 8.02
CA LYS A 74 -2.99 -16.98 7.81
C LYS A 74 -3.85 -16.00 8.59
N PHE A 75 -4.82 -15.39 7.92
CA PHE A 75 -5.89 -14.59 8.49
C PHE A 75 -7.20 -15.37 8.37
N HIS A 76 -8.02 -15.32 9.41
CA HIS A 76 -9.30 -16.01 9.50
C HIS A 76 -10.40 -15.00 9.81
N LEU A 77 -11.46 -15.02 9.03
CA LEU A 77 -12.72 -14.31 9.29
C LEU A 77 -13.83 -15.32 9.42
N GLY A 78 -14.58 -15.26 10.52
CA GLY A 78 -15.67 -16.17 10.82
C GLY A 78 -16.94 -15.43 11.23
N GLY A 79 -17.89 -16.19 11.79
CA GLY A 79 -19.16 -15.68 12.28
C GLY A 79 -20.32 -15.81 11.30
N SER A 80 -21.48 -15.31 11.71
CA SER A 80 -22.74 -15.47 10.98
C SER A 80 -23.41 -14.15 10.59
N THR A 81 -22.80 -13.01 10.91
CA THR A 81 -23.37 -11.70 10.56
C THR A 81 -23.01 -11.34 9.14
N PRO A 82 -23.98 -11.17 8.23
CA PRO A 82 -23.73 -10.77 6.86
C PRO A 82 -22.86 -9.52 6.76
N TYR A 83 -21.93 -9.54 5.82
CA TYR A 83 -20.98 -8.45 5.54
C TYR A 83 -20.09 -8.08 6.73
N SER A 84 -19.83 -9.00 7.64
CA SER A 84 -18.83 -8.80 8.69
C SER A 84 -17.46 -8.66 8.09
N ALA A 85 -16.61 -7.87 8.76
CA ALA A 85 -15.26 -7.62 8.30
C ALA A 85 -14.25 -7.65 9.45
N ALA A 86 -13.00 -7.93 9.15
CA ALA A 86 -11.90 -7.79 10.09
C ALA A 86 -10.68 -7.17 9.42
N LEU A 87 -10.11 -6.19 10.10
CA LEU A 87 -8.91 -5.47 9.73
C LEU A 87 -7.75 -5.91 10.61
N TRP A 88 -6.62 -6.21 10.02
CA TRP A 88 -5.35 -6.40 10.71
C TRP A 88 -4.34 -5.38 10.22
N TRP A 89 -3.48 -4.89 11.10
CA TRP A 89 -2.41 -3.98 10.69
C TRP A 89 -1.12 -4.22 11.44
N LYS A 90 0.00 -3.92 10.76
CA LYS A 90 1.34 -3.96 11.33
C LYS A 90 1.94 -2.58 11.32
N GLN A 91 2.22 -2.03 12.52
CA GLN A 91 2.97 -0.79 12.68
C GLN A 91 4.44 -0.98 12.29
N LEU A 92 4.96 -0.07 11.48
CA LEU A 92 6.34 -0.08 10.96
C LEU A 92 7.18 1.09 11.49
N GLY A 93 6.62 1.86 12.42
CA GLY A 93 7.27 3.00 13.07
C GLY A 93 6.67 4.35 12.70
N ALA A 94 7.34 5.41 13.12
CA ALA A 94 6.95 6.79 12.84
C ALA A 94 7.89 7.38 11.77
N ASN A 95 7.48 7.35 10.52
CA ASN A 95 8.24 7.99 9.44
C ASN A 95 7.34 8.90 8.61
N ASN A 96 7.35 10.18 8.93
CA ASN A 96 6.45 11.18 8.38
C ASN A 96 7.04 11.98 7.21
N SER A 97 8.33 11.85 6.91
CA SER A 97 9.00 12.58 5.83
C SER A 97 8.93 11.87 4.47
N LYS A 98 8.66 10.57 4.47
CA LYS A 98 8.64 9.75 3.26
C LYS A 98 7.40 10.02 2.43
N THR A 99 7.56 10.01 1.11
CA THR A 99 6.51 10.42 0.18
C THR A 99 6.21 9.39 -0.90
N HIS A 100 7.07 8.41 -1.10
CA HIS A 100 6.91 7.36 -2.12
C HIS A 100 6.91 5.99 -1.46
N PHE A 101 6.05 5.11 -1.94
CA PHE A 101 5.80 3.79 -1.37
C PHE A 101 5.63 2.77 -2.49
N VAL A 102 6.27 1.62 -2.32
CA VAL A 102 6.06 0.42 -3.13
C VAL A 102 5.67 -0.70 -2.18
N TYR A 103 4.51 -1.27 -2.39
CA TYR A 103 3.92 -2.31 -1.55
C TYR A 103 3.74 -3.59 -2.35
N ASP A 104 4.41 -4.66 -1.91
CA ASP A 104 4.35 -6.00 -2.50
C ASP A 104 3.67 -6.96 -1.55
N VAL A 105 2.71 -7.76 -2.06
CA VAL A 105 1.99 -8.78 -1.31
C VAL A 105 1.71 -9.97 -2.21
N TYR A 106 1.99 -11.16 -1.71
CA TYR A 106 1.42 -12.39 -2.25
C TYR A 106 0.27 -12.85 -1.36
N PHE A 107 -0.86 -13.22 -1.98
CA PHE A 107 -2.02 -13.72 -1.24
C PHE A 107 -2.56 -15.01 -1.87
N TYR A 108 -3.21 -15.82 -1.03
CA TYR A 108 -3.73 -17.13 -1.41
C TYR A 108 -5.06 -17.36 -0.72
N LEU A 109 -6.05 -17.87 -1.46
CA LEU A 109 -7.36 -18.25 -0.96
C LEU A 109 -7.71 -19.68 -1.37
N LYS A 110 -8.45 -20.39 -0.48
CA LYS A 110 -9.06 -21.67 -0.83
C LYS A 110 -10.50 -21.50 -1.34
N THR A 111 -11.21 -20.52 -0.81
CA THR A 111 -12.64 -20.27 -1.08
C THR A 111 -12.88 -18.80 -1.44
N PRO A 112 -12.39 -18.31 -2.60
CA PRO A 112 -12.55 -16.91 -2.99
C PRO A 112 -14.03 -16.51 -3.13
N SER A 113 -14.94 -17.47 -3.35
CA SER A 113 -16.38 -17.21 -3.40
C SER A 113 -17.00 -16.80 -2.06
N TYR A 114 -16.30 -16.91 -0.93
CA TYR A 114 -16.76 -16.47 0.38
C TYR A 114 -16.37 -15.04 0.71
N ALA A 115 -15.36 -14.50 0.01
CA ALA A 115 -14.93 -13.14 0.19
C ALA A 115 -15.83 -12.16 -0.58
N GLN A 116 -16.30 -11.11 0.10
CA GLN A 116 -16.89 -9.93 -0.55
C GLN A 116 -15.81 -9.09 -1.21
N ALA A 117 -14.77 -8.77 -0.44
CA ALA A 117 -13.60 -8.04 -0.88
C ALA A 117 -12.36 -8.41 -0.05
N LEU A 118 -11.19 -8.09 -0.58
CA LEU A 118 -9.92 -8.13 0.15
C LEU A 118 -9.24 -6.78 -0.01
N GLU A 119 -8.84 -6.16 1.10
CA GLU A 119 -8.16 -4.86 1.12
C GLU A 119 -6.68 -5.00 1.45
N PHE A 120 -5.85 -4.21 0.78
CA PHE A 120 -4.40 -4.19 0.92
C PHE A 120 -3.94 -2.74 1.02
N ASP A 121 -3.62 -2.28 2.22
CA ASP A 121 -3.44 -0.87 2.49
C ASP A 121 -2.04 -0.52 2.95
N VAL A 122 -1.62 0.69 2.60
CA VAL A 122 -0.53 1.41 3.24
C VAL A 122 -1.09 2.67 3.87
N ASN A 123 -0.78 2.92 5.13
CA ASN A 123 -1.22 4.10 5.84
C ASN A 123 -0.03 4.87 6.38
N GLN A 124 -0.03 6.18 6.18
CA GLN A 124 0.93 7.10 6.78
C GLN A 124 0.22 8.28 7.43
N SER A 125 0.56 8.59 8.68
CA SER A 125 0.18 9.84 9.33
C SER A 125 1.42 10.67 9.64
N ASN A 126 1.38 11.96 9.34
CA ASN A 126 2.54 12.85 9.45
C ASN A 126 2.44 13.88 10.61
N GLY A 127 1.47 13.71 11.49
CA GLY A 127 1.20 14.63 12.61
C GLY A 127 0.09 15.66 12.34
N SER A 128 -0.32 15.83 11.09
CA SER A 128 -1.43 16.72 10.71
C SER A 128 -2.42 16.07 9.74
N ARG A 129 -1.96 15.12 8.95
CA ARG A 129 -2.75 14.42 7.93
C ARG A 129 -2.54 12.92 7.99
N LYS A 130 -3.60 12.18 7.67
CA LYS A 130 -3.57 10.74 7.42
C LYS A 130 -3.76 10.49 5.93
N PHE A 131 -2.73 9.92 5.33
CA PHE A 131 -2.68 9.44 3.96
C PHE A 131 -2.99 7.95 3.99
N ILE A 132 -4.18 7.58 3.49
CA ILE A 132 -4.64 6.20 3.40
C ILE A 132 -4.54 5.81 1.93
N PHE A 133 -3.61 4.95 1.60
CA PHE A 133 -3.51 4.30 0.30
C PHE A 133 -4.27 2.98 0.38
N GLY A 134 -5.60 3.09 0.49
CA GLY A 134 -6.48 1.93 0.55
C GLY A 134 -6.70 1.37 -0.84
N THR A 135 -6.61 0.07 -0.97
CA THR A 135 -6.85 -0.65 -2.22
C THR A 135 -7.63 -1.91 -1.92
N GLU A 136 -8.66 -2.20 -2.73
CA GLU A 136 -9.41 -3.43 -2.58
C GLU A 136 -9.67 -4.13 -3.91
N CYS A 137 -9.65 -5.46 -3.91
CA CYS A 137 -10.29 -6.26 -4.93
C CYS A 137 -11.74 -6.51 -4.48
N ASN A 138 -12.69 -5.83 -5.12
CA ASN A 138 -14.12 -5.99 -4.86
C ASN A 138 -14.64 -7.22 -5.63
N ILE A 139 -14.57 -8.38 -5.00
CA ILE A 139 -14.79 -9.69 -5.64
C ILE A 139 -16.25 -9.90 -6.03
N LYS A 140 -17.19 -9.42 -5.21
CA LYS A 140 -18.63 -9.67 -5.40
C LYS A 140 -19.37 -8.53 -6.09
N ALA A 141 -19.01 -7.29 -5.79
CA ALA A 141 -19.69 -6.12 -6.34
C ALA A 141 -18.79 -5.42 -7.35
N GLY A 142 -18.98 -5.69 -8.63
CA GLY A 142 -18.25 -5.03 -9.72
C GLY A 142 -17.03 -5.78 -10.23
N HIS A 143 -16.43 -6.68 -9.48
CA HIS A 143 -15.25 -7.46 -9.90
C HIS A 143 -14.06 -6.59 -10.34
N VAL A 144 -13.86 -5.47 -9.63
CA VAL A 144 -12.86 -4.46 -9.99
C VAL A 144 -11.95 -4.15 -8.81
N TRP A 145 -10.79 -3.61 -9.13
CA TRP A 145 -9.95 -2.94 -8.15
C TRP A 145 -10.52 -1.56 -7.86
N ASP A 146 -10.73 -1.29 -6.57
CA ASP A 146 -11.12 0.02 -6.07
C ASP A 146 -9.97 0.66 -5.31
N VAL A 147 -9.95 1.99 -5.25
CA VAL A 147 -9.02 2.79 -4.45
C VAL A 147 -9.79 3.72 -3.52
N TYR A 148 -9.23 3.97 -2.35
CA TYR A 148 -9.93 4.73 -1.31
C TYR A 148 -9.74 6.24 -1.47
N ASP A 149 -10.80 6.99 -1.32
CA ASP A 149 -10.80 8.45 -1.17
C ASP A 149 -10.80 8.81 0.32
N PRO A 150 -9.64 9.16 0.93
CA PRO A 150 -9.55 9.31 2.38
C PRO A 150 -10.42 10.42 2.95
N ARG A 151 -10.58 11.54 2.21
CA ARG A 151 -11.41 12.66 2.66
C ARG A 151 -12.88 12.40 2.41
N GLY A 152 -13.22 11.83 1.27
CA GLY A 152 -14.60 11.47 0.91
C GLY A 152 -15.13 10.26 1.69
N GLY A 153 -14.26 9.46 2.31
CA GLY A 153 -14.65 8.26 3.05
C GLY A 153 -15.30 7.20 2.17
N ALA A 154 -14.84 7.04 0.92
CA ALA A 154 -15.52 6.19 -0.05
C ALA A 154 -14.53 5.47 -0.99
N TRP A 155 -14.89 4.28 -1.39
CA TRP A 155 -14.23 3.53 -2.45
C TRP A 155 -14.56 4.10 -3.83
N ARG A 156 -13.58 4.09 -4.72
CA ARG A 156 -13.65 4.64 -6.08
C ARG A 156 -13.13 3.60 -7.07
N SER A 157 -14.00 3.15 -7.94
CA SER A 157 -13.64 2.16 -8.96
C SER A 157 -12.53 2.68 -9.88
N THR A 158 -11.53 1.84 -10.10
CA THR A 158 -10.49 2.08 -11.12
C THR A 158 -10.94 1.66 -12.51
N GLY A 159 -11.99 0.85 -12.62
CA GLY A 159 -12.41 0.19 -13.85
C GLY A 159 -11.52 -0.99 -14.26
N ILE A 160 -10.50 -1.33 -13.46
CA ILE A 160 -9.57 -2.42 -13.74
C ILE A 160 -10.10 -3.68 -13.08
N SER A 161 -10.32 -4.74 -13.85
CA SER A 161 -10.85 -5.99 -13.32
C SER A 161 -9.90 -6.67 -12.35
N CYS A 162 -10.42 -7.09 -11.18
CA CYS A 162 -9.73 -8.05 -10.34
C CYS A 162 -10.33 -9.46 -10.49
N GLY A 163 -11.52 -9.56 -11.07
CA GLY A 163 -12.26 -10.81 -11.19
C GLY A 163 -12.48 -11.48 -9.83
N GLN A 164 -12.72 -12.79 -9.86
CA GLN A 164 -12.61 -13.64 -8.67
C GLN A 164 -11.24 -14.31 -8.71
N PRO A 165 -10.36 -14.08 -7.74
CA PRO A 165 -9.06 -14.73 -7.69
C PRO A 165 -9.20 -16.26 -7.74
N SER A 166 -8.31 -16.93 -8.47
CA SER A 166 -8.35 -18.40 -8.56
C SER A 166 -8.10 -19.03 -7.20
N ALA A 167 -8.92 -20.05 -6.84
CA ALA A 167 -8.69 -20.83 -5.64
C ALA A 167 -7.39 -21.63 -5.72
N PHE A 168 -6.75 -21.89 -4.58
CA PHE A 168 -5.56 -22.72 -4.45
C PHE A 168 -4.35 -22.23 -5.25
N LYS A 169 -4.28 -20.93 -5.50
CA LYS A 169 -3.20 -20.28 -6.23
C LYS A 169 -2.68 -19.04 -5.45
N TRP A 170 -1.38 -18.82 -5.48
CA TRP A 170 -0.79 -17.56 -5.05
C TRP A 170 -1.00 -16.49 -6.12
N HIS A 171 -1.52 -15.35 -5.71
CA HIS A 171 -1.67 -14.14 -6.50
C HIS A 171 -0.68 -13.10 -6.01
N HIS A 172 -0.16 -12.27 -6.91
CA HIS A 172 0.81 -11.23 -6.59
C HIS A 172 0.25 -9.85 -6.91
N ILE A 173 0.36 -8.95 -5.95
CA ILE A 173 0.07 -7.52 -6.10
C ILE A 173 1.33 -6.71 -5.82
N HIS A 174 1.58 -5.72 -6.67
CA HIS A 174 2.61 -4.73 -6.51
C HIS A 174 2.00 -3.36 -6.76
N TRP A 175 1.84 -2.54 -5.70
CA TRP A 175 1.30 -1.20 -5.76
C TRP A 175 2.39 -0.14 -5.69
N GLU A 176 2.27 0.91 -6.53
CA GLU A 176 3.11 2.10 -6.52
C GLU A 176 2.26 3.31 -6.09
N PHE A 177 2.61 3.90 -4.94
CA PHE A 177 1.94 5.06 -4.37
C PHE A 177 2.91 6.21 -4.16
N TYR A 178 2.39 7.43 -4.17
CA TYR A 178 3.11 8.57 -3.63
C TYR A 178 2.14 9.57 -3.00
N ARG A 179 2.67 10.49 -2.22
CA ARG A 179 1.90 11.61 -1.70
C ARG A 179 2.61 12.92 -1.94
N ASP A 180 1.84 13.99 -2.02
CA ASP A 180 2.30 15.36 -1.81
C ASP A 180 1.96 15.84 -0.37
N SER A 181 1.90 17.15 -0.16
CA SER A 181 1.53 17.73 1.13
C SER A 181 0.03 17.54 1.47
N ALA A 182 -0.82 17.24 0.51
CA ALA A 182 -2.28 17.27 0.64
C ALA A 182 -2.99 15.98 0.21
N LYS A 183 -2.42 15.25 -0.76
CA LYS A 183 -3.12 14.15 -1.45
C LYS A 183 -2.34 12.84 -1.40
N VAL A 184 -3.08 11.75 -1.46
CA VAL A 184 -2.60 10.43 -1.87
C VAL A 184 -2.69 10.33 -3.39
N HIS A 185 -1.73 9.63 -4.01
CA HIS A 185 -1.67 9.36 -5.43
C HIS A 185 -1.47 7.87 -5.65
N TYR A 186 -2.38 7.25 -6.38
CA TYR A 186 -2.32 5.88 -6.85
C TYR A 186 -1.75 5.91 -8.27
N ALA A 187 -0.46 5.57 -8.41
CA ALA A 187 0.22 5.67 -9.70
C ALA A 187 -0.07 4.46 -10.58
N SER A 188 0.29 3.29 -10.11
CA SER A 188 0.12 2.04 -10.85
C SER A 188 0.05 0.85 -9.91
N PHE A 189 -0.46 -0.27 -10.42
CA PHE A 189 -0.29 -1.56 -9.78
C PHE A 189 -0.06 -2.67 -10.80
N THR A 190 0.57 -3.75 -10.35
CA THR A 190 0.72 -4.97 -11.12
C THR A 190 -0.04 -6.08 -10.42
N PHE A 191 -0.90 -6.78 -11.14
CA PHE A 191 -1.62 -7.94 -10.66
C PHE A 191 -1.23 -9.16 -11.50
N ASP A 192 -0.70 -10.19 -10.86
CA ASP A 192 -0.21 -11.42 -11.50
C ASP A 192 0.67 -11.15 -12.73
N GLY A 193 1.55 -10.15 -12.64
CA GLY A 193 2.49 -9.78 -13.70
C GLY A 193 1.94 -8.79 -14.74
N VAL A 194 0.67 -8.42 -14.69
CA VAL A 194 0.09 -7.44 -15.62
C VAL A 194 0.05 -6.06 -14.97
N LYS A 195 0.78 -5.09 -15.53
CA LYS A 195 0.82 -3.71 -15.02
C LYS A 195 -0.34 -2.87 -15.54
N HIS A 196 -0.94 -2.12 -14.62
CA HIS A 196 -2.04 -1.18 -14.88
C HIS A 196 -1.69 0.21 -14.33
N TYR A 197 -2.01 1.26 -15.07
CA TYR A 197 -1.88 2.64 -14.60
C TYR A 197 -3.22 3.11 -14.05
N VAL A 198 -3.20 3.58 -12.79
CA VAL A 198 -4.41 4.05 -12.09
C VAL A 198 -4.55 5.56 -12.22
N ASN A 199 -3.50 6.31 -11.97
CA ASN A 199 -3.43 7.77 -12.11
C ASN A 199 -4.60 8.50 -11.41
N ARG A 200 -4.92 8.09 -10.17
CA ARG A 200 -5.96 8.69 -9.32
C ARG A 200 -5.32 9.41 -8.14
N SER A 201 -5.96 10.49 -7.71
CA SER A 201 -5.50 11.20 -6.52
C SER A 201 -6.67 11.75 -5.70
N TYR A 202 -6.54 11.67 -4.37
CA TYR A 202 -7.58 12.10 -3.44
C TYR A 202 -6.96 12.84 -2.26
N TYR A 203 -7.70 13.75 -1.66
CA TYR A 203 -7.22 14.49 -0.50
C TYR A 203 -7.11 13.60 0.74
N ALA A 204 -6.01 13.76 1.48
CA ALA A 204 -5.84 13.17 2.79
C ALA A 204 -6.83 13.77 3.80
N ARG A 205 -7.14 13.01 4.86
CA ARG A 205 -7.94 13.52 5.99
C ARG A 205 -7.04 14.06 7.10
N SER A 206 -7.61 14.79 8.04
CA SER A 206 -6.88 15.28 9.23
C SER A 206 -6.55 14.13 10.19
N ALA A 207 -5.37 14.17 10.80
CA ALA A 207 -4.96 13.26 11.88
C ALA A 207 -3.75 13.82 12.62
N GLY A 208 -3.66 13.56 13.94
CA GLY A 208 -2.57 14.01 14.79
C GLY A 208 -1.44 13.00 15.01
N ALA A 209 -1.60 11.74 14.61
CA ALA A 209 -0.60 10.70 14.80
C ALA A 209 0.60 10.86 13.86
N LYS A 210 1.71 10.22 14.22
CA LYS A 210 2.89 10.03 13.34
C LYS A 210 3.15 8.52 13.26
N GLU A 211 2.78 7.92 12.15
CA GLU A 211 2.85 6.46 11.97
C GLU A 211 2.99 6.08 10.51
N ILE A 212 3.51 4.89 10.28
CA ILE A 212 3.40 4.17 9.01
C ILE A 212 3.04 2.72 9.32
N ASN A 213 2.06 2.18 8.62
CA ASN A 213 1.66 0.79 8.76
C ASN A 213 1.21 0.21 7.41
N VAL A 214 1.20 -1.11 7.34
CA VAL A 214 0.47 -1.84 6.32
C VAL A 214 -0.74 -2.48 6.99
N ALA A 215 -1.83 -2.60 6.23
CA ALA A 215 -3.04 -3.25 6.70
C ALA A 215 -3.56 -4.25 5.67
N PHE A 216 -4.28 -5.24 6.16
CA PHE A 216 -4.99 -6.24 5.39
C PHE A 216 -6.38 -6.39 5.98
N GLN A 217 -7.41 -6.39 5.13
CA GLN A 217 -8.80 -6.57 5.56
C GLN A 217 -9.45 -7.69 4.76
N MET A 218 -10.29 -8.45 5.44
CA MET A 218 -11.16 -9.46 4.86
C MET A 218 -12.61 -9.06 5.10
N ASP A 219 -13.39 -9.08 4.04
CA ASP A 219 -14.82 -8.79 4.07
C ASP A 219 -15.62 -10.04 3.70
N GLY A 220 -16.55 -10.40 4.55
CA GLY A 220 -17.51 -11.47 4.31
C GLY A 220 -18.65 -11.00 3.40
N ASP A 221 -19.23 -11.94 2.70
CA ASP A 221 -20.38 -11.68 1.82
C ASP A 221 -21.72 -11.66 2.57
N LYS A 222 -22.81 -11.60 1.84
CA LYS A 222 -24.16 -11.59 2.42
C LYS A 222 -24.55 -12.85 3.19
N TYR A 223 -23.82 -13.94 3.00
CA TYR A 223 -24.06 -15.21 3.69
C TYR A 223 -23.12 -15.44 4.86
N GLN A 224 -22.03 -14.69 4.92
CA GLN A 224 -21.00 -14.78 5.96
C GLN A 224 -20.55 -16.22 6.22
N HIS A 225 -19.78 -16.74 5.29
CA HIS A 225 -19.08 -18.01 5.49
C HIS A 225 -17.72 -17.76 6.12
N ASP A 226 -17.30 -18.69 7.00
CA ASP A 226 -15.93 -18.69 7.50
C ASP A 226 -14.94 -18.95 6.38
N TYR A 227 -13.90 -18.11 6.27
CA TYR A 227 -12.85 -18.34 5.30
C TYR A 227 -11.49 -17.84 5.77
N ASP A 228 -10.45 -18.39 5.14
CA ASP A 228 -9.06 -18.06 5.41
C ASP A 228 -8.42 -17.42 4.18
N THR A 229 -7.52 -16.45 4.44
CA THR A 229 -6.61 -15.92 3.45
C THR A 229 -5.18 -15.98 4.01
N TRP A 230 -4.24 -16.37 3.19
CA TRP A 230 -2.81 -16.36 3.53
C TRP A 230 -2.12 -15.23 2.80
N VAL A 231 -1.22 -14.53 3.48
CA VAL A 231 -0.31 -13.58 2.84
C VAL A 231 1.14 -13.99 3.09
N ASP A 232 2.00 -13.73 2.11
CA ASP A 232 3.41 -14.09 2.14
C ASP A 232 4.24 -13.05 1.37
N LYS A 233 5.55 -12.98 1.63
CA LYS A 233 6.50 -12.05 1.00
C LYS A 233 6.04 -10.60 1.03
N VAL A 234 5.36 -10.21 2.11
CA VAL A 234 4.88 -8.84 2.29
C VAL A 234 6.07 -7.90 2.48
N SER A 235 6.17 -6.91 1.63
CA SER A 235 7.20 -5.89 1.75
C SER A 235 6.70 -4.48 1.47
N LEU A 236 7.31 -3.50 2.14
CA LEU A 236 7.08 -2.08 1.90
C LEU A 236 8.43 -1.37 1.72
N LYS A 237 8.66 -0.82 0.55
CA LYS A 237 9.77 0.08 0.26
C LYS A 237 9.27 1.52 0.23
N TYR A 238 10.02 2.43 0.89
CA TYR A 238 9.62 3.84 0.94
C TYR A 238 10.82 4.79 1.04
N TRP A 239 10.68 6.01 0.49
CA TRP A 239 11.72 7.04 0.45
C TRP A 239 11.16 8.47 0.40
#